data_eb4a1a68c0782f0c3b3da23d95e002b5
#
_entry.id   eb4a1a68c0782f0c3b3da23d95e002b5
#
_cell.length_a   1.000
_cell.length_b   1.000
_cell.length_c   1.000
_cell.angle_alpha   90.00
_cell.angle_beta   90.00
_cell.angle_gamma   90.00
#
_symmetry.space_group_name_H-M   'P 1'
#
loop_
_entity.id
_entity.type
_entity.pdbx_description
1 polymer ?
#
loop_
_entity_poly.entity_id
_entity_poly.type
_entity_poly.pdbx_seq_one_letter_code
_entity_poly.pdbx_strand_id
1 'polypeptide(L)'
;RIPSATSPDYLDSIRHIIATKAVDIMIPMSEPELGVTGPLLLELGENRCITAGTEVINAGLDKLATITALRGFGLPVPWTSLSGDGVPSEYPCILKNRYGSGSRAVFSVHDSKEARYLANKYPDSIFQEMLEPADREITCAVYRRRDGVVATLLMLRRLAGGFTGWAKVIKDEETSRTCEVIADALNLHGSMNIQLRITDRGPRVFEINPRFSSTVLMRHRIGFSDLLWALEEAEGKSVNFPVLQENQIMVRVQGALIIDNNEAGAIE
;
A
#
# COMPACT_ATOMS: atom_id res chain seq x y z
N ARG A 1 4.34 25.51 4.16
CA ARG A 1 4.97 24.42 3.35
C ARG A 1 5.95 23.65 4.23
N ILE A 2 6.09 22.34 3.99
CA ILE A 2 7.10 21.50 4.61
C ILE A 2 8.11 21.06 3.54
N PRO A 3 9.39 20.79 3.89
CA PRO A 3 10.36 20.19 2.99
C PRO A 3 9.89 18.84 2.46
N SER A 4 10.50 18.37 1.36
CA SER A 4 10.31 16.99 0.91
C SER A 4 10.80 16.01 1.99
N ALA A 5 10.17 14.84 2.11
CA ALA A 5 10.62 13.78 3.02
C ALA A 5 12.05 13.28 2.74
N THR A 6 12.59 13.57 1.56
CA THR A 6 13.99 13.31 1.20
C THR A 6 14.97 14.41 1.63
N SER A 7 14.46 15.56 2.15
CA SER A 7 15.31 16.64 2.68
C SER A 7 15.80 16.29 4.08
N PRO A 8 17.05 16.63 4.45
CA PRO A 8 17.55 16.49 5.82
C PRO A 8 16.73 17.30 6.84
N ASP A 9 16.12 18.41 6.43
CA ASP A 9 15.34 19.28 7.31
C ASP A 9 13.90 18.80 7.53
N TYR A 10 13.48 17.69 6.91
CA TYR A 10 12.09 17.22 6.98
C TYR A 10 11.65 16.91 8.40
N LEU A 11 12.38 16.08 9.12
CA LEU A 11 12.00 15.64 10.48
C LEU A 11 11.94 16.82 11.45
N ASP A 12 12.88 17.76 11.38
CA ASP A 12 12.89 18.93 12.25
C ASP A 12 11.73 19.88 11.94
N SER A 13 11.38 20.03 10.66
CA SER A 13 10.19 20.77 10.25
C SER A 13 8.90 20.14 10.77
N ILE A 14 8.80 18.82 10.74
CA ILE A 14 7.63 18.09 11.30
C ILE A 14 7.57 18.27 12.82
N ARG A 15 8.68 18.10 13.55
CA ARG A 15 8.74 18.33 15.00
C ARG A 15 8.30 19.75 15.36
N HIS A 16 8.78 20.75 14.63
CA HIS A 16 8.37 22.14 14.81
C HIS A 16 6.86 22.33 14.61
N ILE A 17 6.28 21.75 13.56
CA ILE A 17 4.84 21.84 13.30
C ILE A 17 4.05 21.16 14.41
N ILE A 18 4.43 19.96 14.83
CA ILE A 18 3.77 19.23 15.92
C ILE A 18 3.74 20.08 17.19
N ALA A 19 4.88 20.71 17.54
CA ALA A 19 4.99 21.53 18.74
C ALA A 19 4.20 22.84 18.64
N THR A 20 4.27 23.54 17.48
CA THR A 20 3.70 24.89 17.34
C THR A 20 2.22 24.91 16.95
N LYS A 21 1.71 23.84 16.34
CA LYS A 21 0.32 23.73 15.88
C LYS A 21 -0.53 22.81 16.77
N ALA A 22 0.02 22.34 17.88
CA ALA A 22 -0.66 21.42 18.80
C ALA A 22 -1.25 20.21 18.05
N VAL A 23 -0.44 19.56 17.21
CA VAL A 23 -0.88 18.39 16.43
C VAL A 23 -0.99 17.19 17.37
N ASP A 24 -2.17 16.61 17.46
CA ASP A 24 -2.43 15.42 18.29
C ASP A 24 -1.94 14.14 17.62
N ILE A 25 -2.21 13.98 16.34
CA ILE A 25 -1.94 12.74 15.58
C ILE A 25 -1.27 13.08 14.26
N MET A 26 -0.20 12.33 13.94
CA MET A 26 0.49 12.33 12.66
C MET A 26 0.22 11.02 11.93
N ILE A 27 -0.05 11.07 10.63
CA ILE A 27 -0.28 9.91 9.77
C ILE A 27 0.58 10.04 8.52
N PRO A 28 1.73 9.36 8.41
CA PRO A 28 2.53 9.34 7.19
C PRO A 28 1.78 8.65 6.05
N MET A 29 1.65 9.31 4.90
CA MET A 29 0.83 8.83 3.79
C MET A 29 1.62 8.48 2.54
N SER A 30 2.89 8.81 2.49
CA SER A 30 3.76 8.52 1.33
C SER A 30 4.92 7.59 1.72
N GLU A 31 5.40 6.82 0.75
CA GLU A 31 6.55 5.92 0.96
C GLU A 31 7.83 6.67 1.40
N PRO A 32 8.19 7.84 0.82
CA PRO A 32 9.32 8.62 1.32
C PRO A 32 9.17 9.05 2.77
N GLU A 33 7.96 9.42 3.22
CA GLU A 33 7.71 9.76 4.63
C GLU A 33 7.88 8.54 5.52
N LEU A 34 7.28 7.42 5.17
CA LEU A 34 7.42 6.17 5.94
C LEU A 34 8.88 5.74 6.09
N GLY A 35 9.69 5.93 5.06
CA GLY A 35 11.13 5.59 5.09
C GLY A 35 11.94 6.41 6.09
N VAL A 36 11.46 7.57 6.52
CA VAL A 36 12.16 8.47 7.46
C VAL A 36 11.43 8.66 8.79
N THR A 37 10.23 8.08 8.96
CA THR A 37 9.36 8.33 10.13
C THR A 37 9.81 7.60 11.39
N GLY A 38 10.70 6.60 11.30
CA GLY A 38 11.12 5.80 12.45
C GLY A 38 11.46 6.60 13.72
N PRO A 39 12.29 7.67 13.67
CA PRO A 39 12.58 8.50 14.83
C PRO A 39 11.33 9.17 15.43
N LEU A 40 10.41 9.67 14.59
CA LEU A 40 9.15 10.28 15.06
C LEU A 40 8.22 9.26 15.70
N LEU A 41 8.17 8.04 15.18
CA LEU A 41 7.40 6.96 15.78
C LEU A 41 7.91 6.63 17.20
N LEU A 42 9.22 6.59 17.40
CA LEU A 42 9.83 6.37 18.72
C LEU A 42 9.55 7.54 19.69
N GLU A 43 9.58 8.78 19.20
CA GLU A 43 9.36 9.99 20.01
C GLU A 43 7.89 10.17 20.41
N LEU A 44 6.96 9.94 19.49
CA LEU A 44 5.54 10.19 19.66
C LEU A 44 4.78 8.96 20.19
N GLY A 45 5.27 7.77 19.90
CA GLY A 45 4.55 6.51 20.13
C GLY A 45 3.41 6.26 19.15
N GLU A 46 2.90 5.06 19.15
CA GLU A 46 1.90 4.57 18.19
C GLU A 46 0.53 5.27 18.30
N ASN A 47 0.21 5.89 19.44
CA ASN A 47 -1.04 6.65 19.61
C ASN A 47 -1.00 8.02 18.92
N ARG A 48 0.19 8.56 18.66
CA ARG A 48 0.36 9.88 18.06
C ARG A 48 1.01 9.83 16.67
N CYS A 49 1.65 8.72 16.32
CA CYS A 49 2.19 8.48 14.98
C CYS A 49 1.60 7.17 14.44
N ILE A 50 0.50 7.25 13.72
CA ILE A 50 -0.23 6.09 13.20
C ILE A 50 0.48 5.57 11.95
N THR A 51 0.98 4.34 12.02
CA THR A 51 1.66 3.62 10.92
C THR A 51 1.20 2.16 10.89
N ALA A 52 1.63 1.43 9.88
CA ALA A 52 1.40 -0.01 9.77
C ALA A 52 2.32 -0.87 10.66
N GLY A 53 3.22 -0.26 11.44
CA GLY A 53 4.27 -0.94 12.18
C GLY A 53 5.56 -1.11 11.38
N THR A 54 6.67 -1.23 12.11
CA THR A 54 8.02 -1.22 11.52
C THR A 54 8.26 -2.39 10.57
N GLU A 55 7.80 -3.58 10.90
CA GLU A 55 7.95 -4.79 10.09
C GLU A 55 7.23 -4.66 8.75
N VAL A 56 5.99 -4.16 8.76
CA VAL A 56 5.21 -3.92 7.53
C VAL A 56 5.85 -2.82 6.69
N ILE A 57 6.34 -1.74 7.31
CA ILE A 57 7.02 -0.66 6.61
C ILE A 57 8.28 -1.19 5.92
N ASN A 58 9.14 -1.91 6.62
CA ASN A 58 10.37 -2.47 6.07
C ASN A 58 10.10 -3.46 4.92
N ALA A 59 9.08 -4.31 5.06
CA ALA A 59 8.67 -5.22 4.00
C ALA A 59 8.04 -4.48 2.81
N GLY A 60 7.22 -3.45 3.04
CA GLY A 60 6.40 -2.81 2.01
C GLY A 60 7.12 -1.75 1.18
N LEU A 61 8.18 -1.10 1.69
CA LEU A 61 8.92 -0.07 0.96
C LEU A 61 9.80 -0.62 -0.18
N ASP A 62 10.12 -1.89 -0.15
CA ASP A 62 10.96 -2.58 -1.13
C ASP A 62 10.22 -3.82 -1.65
N LYS A 63 9.88 -3.84 -2.95
CA LYS A 63 9.14 -4.95 -3.56
C LYS A 63 9.89 -6.29 -3.51
N LEU A 64 11.22 -6.26 -3.56
CA LEU A 64 12.01 -7.48 -3.39
C LEU A 64 11.97 -7.97 -1.93
N ALA A 65 12.06 -7.05 -0.96
CA ALA A 65 11.92 -7.38 0.46
C ALA A 65 10.53 -7.94 0.76
N THR A 66 9.46 -7.36 0.19
CA THR A 66 8.09 -7.91 0.26
C THR A 66 8.07 -9.39 -0.16
N ILE A 67 8.54 -9.68 -1.35
CA ILE A 67 8.51 -11.05 -1.90
C ILE A 67 9.39 -12.01 -1.07
N THR A 68 10.54 -11.54 -0.63
CA THR A 68 11.47 -12.34 0.20
C THR A 68 10.84 -12.69 1.55
N ALA A 69 10.25 -11.71 2.23
CA ALA A 69 9.59 -11.92 3.51
C ALA A 69 8.40 -12.89 3.38
N LEU A 70 7.50 -12.65 2.41
CA LEU A 70 6.33 -13.50 2.21
C LEU A 70 6.72 -14.93 1.82
N ARG A 71 7.75 -15.11 1.01
CA ARG A 71 8.30 -16.43 0.68
C ARG A 71 8.87 -17.13 1.91
N GLY A 72 9.54 -16.38 2.79
CA GLY A 72 10.06 -16.90 4.08
C GLY A 72 8.96 -17.43 5.00
N PHE A 73 7.75 -16.90 4.91
CA PHE A 73 6.56 -17.40 5.60
C PHE A 73 5.82 -18.53 4.84
N GLY A 74 6.36 -19.01 3.72
CA GLY A 74 5.73 -20.06 2.91
C GLY A 74 4.52 -19.58 2.11
N LEU A 75 4.32 -18.27 1.98
CA LEU A 75 3.19 -17.70 1.26
C LEU A 75 3.42 -17.70 -0.26
N PRO A 76 2.36 -17.89 -1.06
CA PRO A 76 2.45 -17.93 -2.50
C PRO A 76 2.72 -16.55 -3.09
N VAL A 77 3.89 -16.37 -3.69
CA VAL A 77 4.33 -15.14 -4.34
C VAL A 77 4.82 -15.41 -5.76
N PRO A 78 4.80 -14.43 -6.67
CA PRO A 78 5.44 -14.54 -7.97
C PRO A 78 6.96 -14.74 -7.83
N TRP A 79 7.59 -15.47 -8.77
CA TRP A 79 9.03 -15.44 -8.83
C TRP A 79 9.51 -14.00 -9.09
N THR A 80 10.60 -13.62 -8.47
CA THR A 80 11.13 -12.25 -8.53
C THR A 80 12.64 -12.30 -8.41
N SER A 81 13.35 -11.54 -9.26
CA SER A 81 14.79 -11.39 -9.24
C SER A 81 15.21 -9.93 -9.47
N LEU A 82 16.41 -9.57 -9.04
CA LEU A 82 16.98 -8.26 -9.38
C LEU A 82 17.35 -8.20 -10.86
N SER A 83 17.16 -7.05 -11.48
CA SER A 83 17.59 -6.82 -12.87
C SER A 83 19.11 -6.87 -13.02
N GLY A 84 19.85 -6.56 -11.94
CA GLY A 84 21.31 -6.64 -11.89
C GLY A 84 21.87 -8.07 -11.79
N ASP A 85 21.07 -9.06 -11.39
CA ASP A 85 21.51 -10.46 -11.23
C ASP A 85 21.52 -11.23 -12.57
N GLY A 86 21.02 -10.62 -13.63
CA GLY A 86 20.95 -11.21 -14.97
C GLY A 86 19.52 -11.17 -15.55
N VAL A 87 19.36 -11.81 -16.71
CA VAL A 87 18.06 -11.90 -17.37
C VAL A 87 17.26 -13.11 -16.85
N PRO A 88 15.93 -13.00 -16.72
CA PRO A 88 15.11 -14.13 -16.28
C PRO A 88 15.13 -15.27 -17.30
N SER A 89 14.79 -16.47 -16.82
CA SER A 89 14.65 -17.68 -17.67
C SER A 89 13.24 -17.86 -18.23
N GLU A 90 12.25 -17.16 -17.65
CA GLU A 90 10.84 -17.30 -18.02
C GLU A 90 10.27 -16.02 -18.62
N TYR A 91 9.51 -16.18 -19.73
CA TYR A 91 8.87 -15.09 -20.46
C TYR A 91 7.43 -15.51 -20.87
N PRO A 92 6.47 -14.55 -21.00
CA PRO A 92 6.65 -13.14 -20.69
C PRO A 92 6.77 -12.90 -19.18
N CYS A 93 7.47 -11.82 -18.82
CA CYS A 93 7.59 -11.37 -17.44
C CYS A 93 7.40 -9.84 -17.35
N ILE A 94 7.44 -9.30 -16.14
CA ILE A 94 7.34 -7.86 -15.90
C ILE A 94 8.67 -7.34 -15.38
N LEU A 95 9.15 -6.22 -15.93
CA LEU A 95 10.17 -5.39 -15.26
C LEU A 95 9.48 -4.21 -14.62
N LYS A 96 9.75 -3.97 -13.33
CA LYS A 96 9.21 -2.82 -12.59
C LYS A 96 10.24 -2.28 -11.60
N ASN A 97 10.09 -0.99 -11.24
CA ASN A 97 10.94 -0.39 -10.22
C ASN A 97 10.83 -1.15 -8.89
N ARG A 98 11.96 -1.40 -8.26
CA ARG A 98 12.06 -2.03 -6.93
C ARG A 98 11.42 -1.16 -5.85
N TYR A 99 11.66 0.15 -5.90
CA TYR A 99 11.16 1.13 -4.93
C TYR A 99 10.09 2.05 -5.55
N GLY A 100 9.26 2.66 -4.71
CA GLY A 100 8.27 3.63 -5.11
C GLY A 100 6.95 3.03 -5.58
N SER A 101 5.94 3.88 -5.70
CA SER A 101 4.55 3.55 -6.06
C SER A 101 4.10 4.21 -7.36
N GLY A 102 2.88 3.87 -7.81
CA GLY A 102 2.20 4.54 -8.92
C GLY A 102 2.56 4.02 -10.31
N SER A 103 3.09 2.81 -10.44
CA SER A 103 3.33 2.12 -11.74
C SER A 103 4.11 2.95 -12.78
N ARG A 104 5.01 3.82 -12.34
CA ARG A 104 5.74 4.77 -13.21
C ARG A 104 6.66 4.10 -14.24
N ALA A 105 7.10 2.88 -13.99
CA ALA A 105 7.91 2.09 -14.91
C ALA A 105 7.55 0.62 -14.72
N VAL A 106 6.55 0.15 -15.47
CA VAL A 106 6.16 -1.26 -15.55
C VAL A 106 6.15 -1.65 -17.01
N PHE A 107 6.98 -2.60 -17.38
CA PHE A 107 7.18 -3.05 -18.75
C PHE A 107 6.90 -4.54 -18.84
N SER A 108 6.13 -4.95 -19.84
CA SER A 108 6.07 -6.34 -20.26
C SER A 108 7.33 -6.68 -21.03
N VAL A 109 7.94 -7.80 -20.70
CA VAL A 109 9.21 -8.27 -21.26
C VAL A 109 9.00 -9.63 -21.90
N HIS A 110 9.31 -9.77 -23.18
CA HIS A 110 8.92 -10.95 -23.96
C HIS A 110 10.09 -11.88 -24.29
N ASP A 111 11.31 -11.39 -24.18
CA ASP A 111 12.52 -12.18 -24.44
C ASP A 111 13.77 -11.67 -23.70
N SER A 112 14.84 -12.43 -23.77
CA SER A 112 16.10 -12.12 -23.09
C SER A 112 16.83 -10.90 -23.65
N LYS A 113 16.58 -10.50 -24.91
CA LYS A 113 17.19 -9.33 -25.54
C LYS A 113 16.52 -8.06 -25.00
N GLU A 114 15.20 -8.05 -24.93
CA GLU A 114 14.41 -6.97 -24.33
C GLU A 114 14.72 -6.85 -22.83
N ALA A 115 14.80 -7.98 -22.11
CA ALA A 115 15.19 -8.01 -20.70
C ALA A 115 16.55 -7.34 -20.46
N ARG A 116 17.54 -7.66 -21.24
CA ARG A 116 18.90 -7.06 -21.13
C ARG A 116 18.89 -5.56 -21.40
N TYR A 117 18.17 -5.12 -22.43
CA TYR A 117 18.03 -3.70 -22.74
C TYR A 117 17.39 -2.93 -21.60
N LEU A 118 16.27 -3.43 -21.07
CA LEU A 118 15.53 -2.79 -20.00
C LEU A 118 16.29 -2.82 -18.67
N ALA A 119 16.99 -3.91 -18.34
CA ALA A 119 17.83 -3.99 -17.14
C ALA A 119 18.94 -2.93 -17.15
N ASN A 120 19.61 -2.73 -18.29
CA ASN A 120 20.64 -1.69 -18.44
C ASN A 120 20.05 -0.27 -18.29
N LYS A 121 18.83 -0.05 -18.76
CA LYS A 121 18.15 1.25 -18.67
C LYS A 121 17.59 1.54 -17.27
N TYR A 122 17.20 0.50 -16.53
CA TYR A 122 16.57 0.57 -15.20
C TYR A 122 17.28 -0.38 -14.22
N PRO A 123 18.51 -0.09 -13.79
CA PRO A 123 19.35 -1.01 -13.03
C PRO A 123 18.79 -1.35 -11.63
N ASP A 124 18.00 -0.43 -11.03
CA ASP A 124 17.38 -0.62 -9.71
C ASP A 124 15.97 -1.23 -9.79
N SER A 125 15.74 -2.06 -10.81
CA SER A 125 14.45 -2.70 -11.05
C SER A 125 14.48 -4.17 -10.66
N ILE A 126 13.30 -4.77 -10.66
CA ILE A 126 13.09 -6.20 -10.49
C ILE A 126 12.39 -6.77 -11.72
N PHE A 127 12.78 -7.99 -12.10
CA PHE A 127 11.95 -8.85 -12.93
C PHE A 127 10.99 -9.63 -12.05
N GLN A 128 9.78 -9.82 -12.51
CA GLN A 128 8.76 -10.57 -11.77
C GLN A 128 7.89 -11.37 -12.75
N GLU A 129 7.41 -12.52 -12.30
CA GLU A 129 6.42 -13.33 -13.00
C GLU A 129 5.24 -12.48 -13.48
N MET A 130 4.86 -12.62 -14.74
CA MET A 130 3.63 -12.05 -15.25
C MET A 130 2.46 -12.91 -14.78
N LEU A 131 1.68 -12.37 -13.87
CA LEU A 131 0.54 -13.08 -13.30
C LEU A 131 -0.68 -12.96 -14.22
N GLU A 132 -1.36 -14.07 -14.47
CA GLU A 132 -2.57 -14.15 -15.29
C GLU A 132 -3.72 -14.80 -14.50
N PRO A 133 -4.98 -14.50 -14.83
CA PRO A 133 -5.44 -13.55 -15.84
C PRO A 133 -5.38 -12.09 -15.34
N ALA A 134 -5.14 -11.15 -16.26
CA ALA A 134 -4.91 -9.73 -15.94
C ALA A 134 -6.12 -9.02 -15.30
N ASP A 135 -7.33 -9.48 -15.57
CA ASP A 135 -8.58 -8.90 -15.08
C ASP A 135 -8.97 -9.32 -13.65
N ARG A 136 -8.19 -10.22 -13.02
CA ARG A 136 -8.39 -10.67 -11.63
C ARG A 136 -7.45 -10.00 -10.63
N GLU A 137 -7.14 -8.73 -10.85
CA GLU A 137 -6.31 -7.95 -9.92
C GLU A 137 -7.14 -7.43 -8.74
N ILE A 138 -6.67 -7.77 -7.54
CA ILE A 138 -7.30 -7.43 -6.27
C ILE A 138 -6.45 -6.39 -5.53
N THR A 139 -7.11 -5.40 -4.95
CA THR A 139 -6.57 -4.59 -3.88
C THR A 139 -7.31 -4.95 -2.60
N CYS A 140 -6.60 -5.44 -1.61
CA CYS A 140 -7.15 -5.80 -0.31
C CYS A 140 -6.78 -4.73 0.71
N ALA A 141 -7.78 -4.11 1.33
CA ALA A 141 -7.57 -3.35 2.54
C ALA A 141 -7.57 -4.31 3.72
N VAL A 142 -6.55 -4.20 4.57
CA VAL A 142 -6.38 -5.02 5.77
C VAL A 142 -6.24 -4.09 6.95
N TYR A 143 -7.01 -4.35 8.00
CA TYR A 143 -6.88 -3.67 9.29
C TYR A 143 -6.74 -4.71 10.40
N ARG A 144 -5.72 -4.55 11.23
CA ARG A 144 -5.51 -5.39 12.42
C ARG A 144 -5.62 -4.53 13.66
N ARG A 145 -6.60 -4.87 14.52
CA ARG A 145 -6.76 -4.24 15.83
C ARG A 145 -5.60 -4.62 16.76
N ARG A 146 -5.43 -3.84 17.82
CA ARG A 146 -4.41 -4.09 18.86
C ARG A 146 -4.56 -5.43 19.59
N ASP A 147 -5.79 -5.97 19.66
CA ASP A 147 -6.05 -7.30 20.22
C ASP A 147 -5.80 -8.44 19.23
N GLY A 148 -5.32 -8.14 18.02
CA GLY A 148 -4.95 -9.10 17.00
C GLY A 148 -6.08 -9.48 16.03
N VAL A 149 -7.32 -9.01 16.23
CA VAL A 149 -8.42 -9.33 15.32
C VAL A 149 -8.23 -8.57 13.99
N VAL A 150 -8.31 -9.31 12.87
CA VAL A 150 -8.08 -8.78 11.53
C VAL A 150 -9.39 -8.65 10.77
N ALA A 151 -9.55 -7.55 10.03
CA ALA A 151 -10.58 -7.37 9.02
C ALA A 151 -9.94 -7.21 7.65
N THR A 152 -10.56 -7.81 6.63
CA THR A 152 -10.15 -7.71 5.23
C THR A 152 -11.29 -7.22 4.35
N LEU A 153 -10.97 -6.42 3.34
CA LEU A 153 -11.91 -6.02 2.29
C LEU A 153 -11.26 -6.25 0.93
N LEU A 154 -11.73 -7.27 0.23
CA LEU A 154 -11.27 -7.61 -1.12
C LEU A 154 -12.02 -6.80 -2.16
N MET A 155 -11.28 -6.11 -3.00
CA MET A 155 -11.82 -5.28 -4.08
C MET A 155 -11.16 -5.68 -5.41
N LEU A 156 -11.92 -6.34 -6.30
CA LEU A 156 -11.54 -6.45 -7.71
C LEU A 156 -11.47 -5.05 -8.29
N ARG A 157 -10.33 -4.67 -8.88
CA ARG A 157 -10.09 -3.27 -9.28
C ARG A 157 -9.77 -3.10 -10.75
N ARG A 158 -10.07 -1.88 -11.24
CA ARG A 158 -9.56 -1.36 -12.52
C ARG A 158 -8.90 -0.02 -12.27
N LEU A 159 -7.72 0.16 -12.84
CA LEU A 159 -6.96 1.39 -12.69
C LEU A 159 -7.43 2.45 -13.69
N ALA A 160 -7.40 3.71 -13.25
CA ALA A 160 -7.54 4.90 -14.06
C ALA A 160 -6.48 5.91 -13.59
N GLY A 161 -5.56 6.30 -14.48
CA GLY A 161 -4.48 7.24 -14.13
C GLY A 161 -3.57 6.77 -12.98
N GLY A 162 -3.32 5.46 -12.83
CA GLY A 162 -2.49 4.89 -11.77
C GLY A 162 -3.19 4.70 -10.41
N PHE A 163 -4.46 5.07 -10.29
CA PHE A 163 -5.28 4.88 -9.10
C PHE A 163 -6.45 3.94 -9.37
N THR A 164 -7.03 3.35 -8.34
CA THR A 164 -8.27 2.60 -8.47
C THR A 164 -9.40 3.52 -8.93
N GLY A 165 -9.84 3.39 -10.17
CA GLY A 165 -10.95 4.14 -10.75
C GLY A 165 -12.30 3.45 -10.55
N TRP A 166 -12.29 2.12 -10.61
CA TRP A 166 -13.44 1.25 -10.38
C TRP A 166 -13.04 0.09 -9.50
N ALA A 167 -13.91 -0.29 -8.57
CA ALA A 167 -13.73 -1.45 -7.73
C ALA A 167 -15.06 -2.14 -7.45
N LYS A 168 -15.03 -3.48 -7.33
CA LYS A 168 -16.16 -4.31 -6.91
C LYS A 168 -15.76 -5.12 -5.69
N VAL A 169 -16.56 -5.05 -4.64
CA VAL A 169 -16.38 -5.89 -3.45
C VAL A 169 -16.65 -7.34 -3.83
N ILE A 170 -15.69 -8.20 -3.52
CA ILE A 170 -15.79 -9.64 -3.74
C ILE A 170 -15.55 -10.39 -2.42
N LYS A 171 -15.98 -11.64 -2.39
CA LYS A 171 -15.65 -12.59 -1.34
C LYS A 171 -14.84 -13.72 -1.94
N ASP A 172 -13.70 -14.01 -1.32
CA ASP A 172 -12.84 -15.14 -1.63
C ASP A 172 -12.10 -15.52 -0.34
N GLU A 173 -12.46 -16.66 0.22
CA GLU A 173 -11.98 -17.07 1.55
C GLU A 173 -10.49 -17.38 1.57
N GLU A 174 -9.94 -17.96 0.50
CA GLU A 174 -8.50 -18.25 0.39
C GLU A 174 -7.69 -16.95 0.35
N THR A 175 -8.15 -15.98 -0.44
CA THR A 175 -7.50 -14.66 -0.53
C THR A 175 -7.59 -13.88 0.78
N SER A 176 -8.76 -13.89 1.46
CA SER A 176 -8.91 -13.23 2.77
C SER A 176 -7.97 -13.84 3.79
N ARG A 177 -7.95 -15.18 3.89
CA ARG A 177 -7.06 -15.90 4.81
C ARG A 177 -5.59 -15.63 4.51
N THR A 178 -5.20 -15.56 3.24
CA THR A 178 -3.83 -15.18 2.84
C THR A 178 -3.47 -13.79 3.37
N CYS A 179 -4.37 -12.81 3.24
CA CYS A 179 -4.16 -11.46 3.73
C CYS A 179 -4.11 -11.37 5.28
N GLU A 180 -4.92 -12.18 5.98
CA GLU A 180 -4.90 -12.29 7.45
C GLU A 180 -3.57 -12.88 7.94
N VAL A 181 -3.10 -13.97 7.32
CA VAL A 181 -1.80 -14.57 7.65
C VAL A 181 -0.66 -13.58 7.43
N ILE A 182 -0.70 -12.77 6.37
CA ILE A 182 0.30 -11.73 6.12
C ILE A 182 0.26 -10.67 7.23
N ALA A 183 -0.93 -10.25 7.64
CA ALA A 183 -1.10 -9.25 8.71
C ALA A 183 -0.49 -9.73 10.03
N ASP A 184 -0.69 -10.99 10.37
CA ASP A 184 -0.14 -11.60 11.59
C ASP A 184 1.38 -11.81 11.46
N ALA A 185 1.85 -12.38 10.36
CA ALA A 185 3.26 -12.69 10.13
C ALA A 185 4.16 -11.43 10.12
N LEU A 186 3.63 -10.31 9.62
CA LEU A 186 4.32 -9.01 9.62
C LEU A 186 3.96 -8.15 10.83
N ASN A 187 3.26 -8.69 11.82
CA ASN A 187 2.83 -7.98 13.02
C ASN A 187 2.21 -6.61 12.68
N LEU A 188 1.21 -6.60 11.79
CA LEU A 188 0.54 -5.37 11.34
C LEU A 188 -0.04 -4.61 12.52
N HIS A 189 0.20 -3.31 12.55
CA HIS A 189 -0.47 -2.35 13.42
C HIS A 189 -1.40 -1.46 12.59
N GLY A 190 -2.71 -1.51 12.84
CA GLY A 190 -3.67 -0.71 12.09
C GLY A 190 -3.83 -1.17 10.63
N SER A 191 -3.55 -0.31 9.65
CA SER A 191 -3.95 -0.52 8.25
C SER A 191 -2.77 -0.71 7.31
N MET A 192 -2.91 -1.68 6.40
CA MET A 192 -2.10 -1.81 5.19
C MET A 192 -2.97 -2.11 3.97
N ASN A 193 -2.39 -2.01 2.79
CA ASN A 193 -3.06 -2.39 1.55
C ASN A 193 -2.21 -3.42 0.79
N ILE A 194 -2.78 -4.61 0.55
CA ILE A 194 -2.13 -5.69 -0.19
C ILE A 194 -2.63 -5.67 -1.63
N GLN A 195 -1.72 -5.86 -2.59
CA GLN A 195 -2.05 -6.05 -3.99
C GLN A 195 -1.68 -7.45 -4.42
N LEU A 196 -2.63 -8.12 -5.02
CA LEU A 196 -2.49 -9.51 -5.42
C LEU A 196 -3.29 -9.79 -6.71
N ARG A 197 -3.03 -10.93 -7.30
CA ARG A 197 -3.83 -11.46 -8.40
C ARG A 197 -4.32 -12.86 -8.07
N ILE A 198 -5.59 -13.12 -8.33
CA ILE A 198 -6.16 -14.47 -8.22
C ILE A 198 -5.85 -15.20 -9.52
N THR A 199 -4.88 -16.10 -9.46
CA THR A 199 -4.45 -16.95 -10.57
C THR A 199 -5.12 -18.32 -10.50
N ASP A 200 -4.92 -19.17 -11.50
CA ASP A 200 -5.38 -20.56 -11.48
C ASP A 200 -4.63 -21.40 -10.42
N ARG A 201 -3.54 -20.87 -9.86
CA ARG A 201 -2.76 -21.47 -8.75
C ARG A 201 -3.07 -20.81 -7.40
N GLY A 202 -4.23 -20.12 -7.27
CA GLY A 202 -4.63 -19.35 -6.10
C GLY A 202 -4.07 -17.91 -6.08
N PRO A 203 -4.24 -17.19 -4.95
CA PRO A 203 -3.81 -15.82 -4.81
C PRO A 203 -2.28 -15.69 -4.84
N ARG A 204 -1.77 -14.67 -5.56
CA ARG A 204 -0.35 -14.33 -5.64
C ARG A 204 -0.15 -12.87 -5.26
N VAL A 205 0.47 -12.64 -4.12
CA VAL A 205 0.75 -11.29 -3.61
C VAL A 205 2.00 -10.74 -4.29
N PHE A 206 1.89 -9.57 -4.90
CA PHE A 206 2.99 -8.94 -5.61
C PHE A 206 3.41 -7.56 -5.07
N GLU A 207 2.64 -6.98 -4.13
CA GLU A 207 2.96 -5.69 -3.51
C GLU A 207 2.21 -5.51 -2.19
N ILE A 208 2.89 -4.93 -1.19
CA ILE A 208 2.31 -4.43 0.05
C ILE A 208 2.56 -2.93 0.12
N ASN A 209 1.51 -2.17 0.41
CA ASN A 209 1.61 -0.74 0.70
C ASN A 209 1.38 -0.56 2.20
N PRO A 210 2.40 -0.18 2.99
CA PRO A 210 2.34 -0.10 4.45
C PRO A 210 1.67 1.19 4.95
N ARG A 211 0.53 1.52 4.38
CA ARG A 211 -0.21 2.78 4.61
C ARG A 211 -1.66 2.70 4.18
N PHE A 212 -2.43 3.68 4.56
CA PHE A 212 -3.74 3.92 3.96
C PHE A 212 -3.59 4.12 2.45
N SER A 213 -4.48 3.52 1.69
CA SER A 213 -4.42 3.58 0.23
C SER A 213 -5.33 4.67 -0.35
N SER A 214 -5.18 4.95 -1.63
CA SER A 214 -6.05 5.90 -2.34
C SER A 214 -7.53 5.49 -2.35
N THR A 215 -7.88 4.29 -1.90
CA THR A 215 -9.26 3.80 -1.79
C THR A 215 -9.90 4.08 -0.42
N VAL A 216 -9.20 4.72 0.52
CA VAL A 216 -9.67 4.93 1.90
C VAL A 216 -11.07 5.55 1.97
N LEU A 217 -11.35 6.59 1.18
CA LEU A 217 -12.68 7.21 1.14
C LEU A 217 -13.73 6.29 0.50
N MET A 218 -13.36 5.54 -0.54
CA MET A 218 -14.28 4.62 -1.22
C MET A 218 -14.73 3.52 -0.27
N ARG A 219 -13.78 2.89 0.42
CA ARG A 219 -14.08 1.80 1.37
C ARG A 219 -14.75 2.27 2.65
N HIS A 220 -14.45 3.49 3.12
CA HIS A 220 -15.16 4.10 4.22
C HIS A 220 -16.67 4.21 3.95
N ARG A 221 -17.06 4.61 2.73
CA ARG A 221 -18.48 4.75 2.33
C ARG A 221 -19.28 3.45 2.32
N ILE A 222 -18.60 2.30 2.31
CA ILE A 222 -19.23 0.99 2.38
C ILE A 222 -19.05 0.31 3.75
N GLY A 223 -18.51 1.05 4.74
CA GLY A 223 -18.37 0.59 6.12
C GLY A 223 -16.98 0.12 6.52
N PHE A 224 -16.02 -0.05 5.61
CA PHE A 224 -14.64 -0.36 5.97
C PHE A 224 -13.88 0.92 6.29
N SER A 225 -13.95 1.35 7.54
CA SER A 225 -13.53 2.68 8.01
C SER A 225 -12.18 2.65 8.71
N ASP A 226 -11.19 1.99 8.13
CA ASP A 226 -9.89 1.73 8.75
C ASP A 226 -9.14 2.98 9.25
N LEU A 227 -9.31 4.13 8.61
CA LEU A 227 -8.75 5.38 9.11
C LEU A 227 -9.44 5.81 10.42
N LEU A 228 -10.77 5.73 10.51
CA LEU A 228 -11.48 6.05 11.74
C LEU A 228 -11.17 5.05 12.85
N TRP A 229 -11.07 3.77 12.53
CA TRP A 229 -10.67 2.73 13.49
C TRP A 229 -9.30 3.00 14.08
N ALA A 230 -8.34 3.43 13.26
CA ALA A 230 -7.01 3.79 13.75
C ALA A 230 -7.04 5.00 14.69
N LEU A 231 -7.87 6.02 14.39
CA LEU A 231 -8.07 7.16 15.28
C LEU A 231 -8.78 6.75 16.59
N GLU A 232 -9.80 5.92 16.51
CA GLU A 232 -10.51 5.40 17.68
C GLU A 232 -9.58 4.59 18.60
N GLU A 233 -8.75 3.70 18.05
CA GLU A 233 -7.75 2.97 18.82
C GLU A 233 -6.67 3.88 19.42
N ALA A 234 -6.26 4.94 18.70
CA ALA A 234 -5.30 5.94 19.22
C ALA A 234 -5.89 6.69 20.44
N GLU A 235 -7.20 6.90 20.48
CA GLU A 235 -7.94 7.47 21.61
C GLU A 235 -8.29 6.43 22.70
N GLY A 236 -7.88 5.17 22.55
CA GLY A 236 -8.20 4.10 23.51
C GLY A 236 -9.61 3.56 23.43
N LYS A 237 -10.33 3.84 22.34
CA LYS A 237 -11.69 3.33 22.10
C LYS A 237 -11.65 1.94 21.50
N SER A 238 -12.69 1.17 21.72
CA SER A 238 -12.87 -0.14 21.10
C SER A 238 -13.42 0.00 19.68
N VAL A 239 -12.86 -0.77 18.75
CA VAL A 239 -13.28 -0.82 17.35
C VAL A 239 -14.10 -2.08 17.09
N ASN A 240 -15.24 -1.94 16.43
CA ASN A 240 -16.06 -3.04 15.97
C ASN A 240 -16.12 -3.06 14.44
N PHE A 241 -15.87 -4.22 13.85
CA PHE A 241 -15.92 -4.39 12.40
C PHE A 241 -17.38 -4.65 11.95
N PRO A 242 -17.90 -3.88 11.00
CA PRO A 242 -19.22 -4.13 10.45
C PRO A 242 -19.21 -5.32 9.49
N VAL A 243 -20.38 -5.91 9.28
CA VAL A 243 -20.58 -6.86 8.18
C VAL A 243 -20.67 -6.09 6.88
N LEU A 244 -19.76 -6.39 5.94
CA LEU A 244 -19.69 -5.73 4.66
C LEU A 244 -20.58 -6.44 3.63
N GLN A 245 -21.22 -5.67 2.76
CA GLN A 245 -22.05 -6.21 1.69
C GLN A 245 -21.18 -6.55 0.47
N GLU A 246 -21.38 -7.74 -0.06
CA GLU A 246 -20.74 -8.20 -1.29
C GLU A 246 -21.35 -7.51 -2.53
N ASN A 247 -20.60 -7.57 -3.64
CA ASN A 247 -21.02 -7.08 -4.95
C ASN A 247 -21.27 -5.57 -5.07
N GLN A 248 -20.99 -4.79 -4.02
CA GLN A 248 -21.03 -3.33 -4.13
C GLN A 248 -19.96 -2.86 -5.13
N ILE A 249 -20.35 -1.92 -5.98
CA ILE A 249 -19.46 -1.29 -6.95
C ILE A 249 -19.18 0.13 -6.50
N MET A 250 -17.90 0.48 -6.51
CA MET A 250 -17.40 1.81 -6.18
C MET A 250 -16.74 2.40 -7.42
N VAL A 251 -17.09 3.63 -7.74
CA VAL A 251 -16.47 4.39 -8.85
C VAL A 251 -15.88 5.66 -8.28
N ARG A 252 -14.62 5.93 -8.62
CA ARG A 252 -13.98 7.20 -8.29
C ARG A 252 -14.55 8.29 -9.18
N VAL A 253 -15.10 9.33 -8.58
CA VAL A 253 -15.55 10.52 -9.27
C VAL A 253 -14.63 11.70 -8.93
N GLN A 254 -14.40 12.57 -9.90
CA GLN A 254 -13.75 13.85 -9.71
C GLN A 254 -14.85 14.92 -9.60
N GLY A 255 -14.79 15.69 -8.50
CA GLY A 255 -15.67 16.83 -8.30
C GLY A 255 -14.97 18.13 -8.71
N ALA A 256 -15.75 19.19 -8.97
CA ALA A 256 -15.28 20.55 -9.09
C ALA A 256 -15.55 21.30 -7.77
N LEU A 257 -14.57 22.07 -7.31
CA LEU A 257 -14.73 23.03 -6.21
C LEU A 257 -14.79 24.41 -6.83
N ILE A 258 -15.86 25.17 -6.57
CA ILE A 258 -15.97 26.57 -6.95
C ILE A 258 -15.52 27.37 -5.74
N ILE A 259 -14.50 28.20 -5.92
CA ILE A 259 -13.94 29.06 -4.88
C ILE A 259 -14.17 30.49 -5.32
N ASP A 260 -14.82 31.31 -4.50
CA ASP A 260 -14.99 32.71 -4.76
C ASP A 260 -13.63 33.46 -4.68
N ASN A 261 -13.41 34.39 -5.57
CA ASN A 261 -12.13 35.12 -5.69
C ASN A 261 -11.66 35.77 -4.37
N ASN A 262 -12.58 36.06 -3.44
CA ASN A 262 -12.26 36.58 -2.13
C ASN A 262 -11.64 35.56 -1.16
N GLU A 263 -11.74 34.27 -1.45
CA GLU A 263 -11.21 33.16 -0.65
C GLU A 263 -9.95 32.55 -1.28
N ALA A 264 -9.64 32.89 -2.53
CA ALA A 264 -8.51 32.33 -3.28
C ALA A 264 -7.13 32.64 -2.67
N GLY A 265 -6.98 33.70 -1.92
CA GLY A 265 -5.74 34.04 -1.22
C GLY A 265 -5.37 33.14 -0.03
N ALA A 266 -6.26 32.24 0.36
CA ALA A 266 -6.00 31.29 1.45
C ALA A 266 -5.41 29.93 0.96
N ILE A 267 -5.25 29.73 -0.36
CA ILE A 267 -4.86 28.46 -0.98
C ILE A 267 -3.45 28.51 -1.61
N GLU A 268 -2.78 29.69 -1.65
CA GLU A 268 -1.39 29.82 -2.12
C GLU A 268 -0.34 29.29 -1.13
#